data_44722c480490be0be713446676efb50f
#
_entry.id   44722c480490be0be713446676efb50f
#
_cell.length_a   1.000
_cell.length_b   1.000
_cell.length_c   1.000
_cell.angle_alpha   90.00
_cell.angle_beta   90.00
_cell.angle_gamma   90.00
#
_symmetry.space_group_name_H-M   'P 1'
#
loop_
_entity.id
_entity.type
_entity.pdbx_description
1 polymer ?
#
loop_
_entity_poly.entity_id
_entity_poly.type
_entity_poly.pdbx_seq_one_letter_code
_entity_poly.pdbx_strand_id
1 'polypeptide(L)'
;LLCCDAVENERKTAQQKAIAMDIIFYHPTFDNAYWIKTLSAALPGARVREWKRGDNDPADYALVWHPPVEMLQGRNLKAVFALGAGVDSILSKLKAHPEMLPESIPLFRLEDTGMGQQMQEYATSQVLHWFRRFDDYQALKQQARWEPLTDYQREDFTIGILGAGVLGSKVTEALAPWGFPLRCWSRTRKDYPGVTSFAGMDELPQFLQGTRVLINLLPNTAETVGIINTSLLNQLADNSYLMNLARGVHVVEADLLAALERGKLKGAMLDVYSKEPLPADSPLWAHPRVAMTPHVAAVTRPAEAVAYIARTITQLEKGEPVTGQVDRQRGY
;
A
#
# COMPACT_ATOMS: atom_id res chain seq x y z
N LEU A 1 56.86 -12.96 5.78
CA LEU A 1 56.18 -13.66 4.66
C LEU A 1 55.06 -14.59 5.12
N LEU A 2 55.04 -15.06 6.36
CA LEU A 2 54.01 -15.99 6.89
C LEU A 2 52.75 -15.32 7.48
N CYS A 3 52.71 -13.99 7.62
CA CYS A 3 51.53 -13.27 8.13
C CYS A 3 50.54 -12.77 7.05
N CYS A 4 50.98 -12.69 5.78
CA CYS A 4 50.08 -12.26 4.70
C CYS A 4 49.17 -13.37 4.19
N ASP A 5 49.62 -14.64 4.25
CA ASP A 5 48.84 -15.77 3.75
C ASP A 5 47.68 -16.16 4.67
N ALA A 6 47.75 -15.84 5.98
CA ALA A 6 46.67 -16.10 6.91
C ALA A 6 45.46 -15.13 6.73
N VAL A 7 45.76 -13.86 6.44
CA VAL A 7 44.73 -12.82 6.21
C VAL A 7 44.04 -12.99 4.85
N GLU A 8 44.75 -13.52 3.87
CA GLU A 8 44.21 -13.81 2.54
C GLU A 8 43.37 -15.11 2.53
N ASN A 9 43.72 -16.06 3.40
CA ASN A 9 42.95 -17.29 3.60
C ASN A 9 41.67 -17.03 4.45
N GLU A 10 41.72 -16.11 5.42
CA GLU A 10 40.50 -15.67 6.15
C GLU A 10 39.57 -14.86 5.27
N ARG A 11 40.09 -14.08 4.32
CA ARG A 11 39.24 -13.40 3.31
C ARG A 11 38.62 -14.35 2.29
N LYS A 12 39.25 -15.49 2.00
CA LYS A 12 38.70 -16.53 1.10
C LYS A 12 37.73 -17.47 1.81
N THR A 13 37.78 -17.63 3.13
CA THR A 13 36.83 -18.42 3.91
C THR A 13 35.60 -17.62 4.32
N ALA A 14 35.62 -16.29 4.21
CA ALA A 14 34.43 -15.44 4.28
C ALA A 14 33.68 -15.31 2.95
N GLN A 15 34.05 -16.12 1.94
CA GLN A 15 33.23 -16.30 0.75
C GLN A 15 31.98 -17.03 1.19
N GLN A 16 30.93 -16.22 1.50
CA GLN A 16 29.58 -16.60 1.82
C GLN A 16 29.26 -17.85 1.00
N LYS A 17 29.02 -18.99 1.67
CA LYS A 17 28.59 -20.22 1.03
C LYS A 17 27.41 -19.84 0.15
N ALA A 18 27.61 -19.81 -1.16
CA ALA A 18 26.56 -19.47 -2.10
C ALA A 18 25.41 -20.45 -1.84
N ILE A 19 24.28 -19.93 -1.39
CA ILE A 19 23.11 -20.77 -1.11
C ILE A 19 22.55 -21.12 -2.48
N ALA A 20 22.75 -22.39 -2.89
CA ALA A 20 22.15 -22.90 -4.11
C ALA A 20 20.62 -22.89 -3.92
N MET A 21 19.91 -21.96 -4.55
CA MET A 21 18.45 -21.87 -4.49
C MET A 21 17.87 -21.54 -5.86
N ASP A 22 16.68 -21.99 -6.11
CA ASP A 22 15.91 -21.71 -7.31
C ASP A 22 14.77 -20.76 -7.01
N ILE A 23 14.70 -19.65 -7.75
CA ILE A 23 13.70 -18.60 -7.59
C ILE A 23 12.95 -18.43 -8.91
N ILE A 24 11.63 -18.55 -8.88
CA ILE A 24 10.76 -18.20 -10.01
C ILE A 24 10.16 -16.82 -9.82
N PHE A 25 10.16 -16.05 -10.90
CA PHE A 25 9.65 -14.69 -10.95
C PHE A 25 8.52 -14.57 -11.98
N TYR A 26 7.43 -13.88 -11.59
CA TYR A 26 6.33 -13.59 -12.50
C TYR A 26 5.70 -12.25 -12.18
N HIS A 27 5.69 -11.36 -13.16
CA HIS A 27 4.89 -10.13 -13.14
C HIS A 27 4.34 -9.88 -14.56
N PRO A 28 3.04 -9.58 -14.72
CA PRO A 28 2.44 -9.47 -16.05
C PRO A 28 2.89 -8.25 -16.86
N THR A 29 3.41 -7.20 -16.21
CA THR A 29 3.69 -5.90 -16.85
C THR A 29 5.07 -5.32 -16.51
N PHE A 30 5.83 -5.89 -15.58
CA PHE A 30 7.17 -5.40 -15.25
C PHE A 30 8.20 -5.80 -16.31
N ASP A 31 9.34 -5.11 -16.32
CA ASP A 31 10.53 -5.56 -17.01
C ASP A 31 11.16 -6.74 -16.23
N ASN A 32 10.70 -7.95 -16.57
CA ASN A 32 11.14 -9.17 -15.89
C ASN A 32 12.66 -9.37 -15.99
N ALA A 33 13.28 -8.98 -17.11
CA ALA A 33 14.72 -9.12 -17.30
C ALA A 33 15.50 -8.24 -16.31
N TYR A 34 15.06 -7.00 -16.11
CA TYR A 34 15.64 -6.10 -15.12
C TYR A 34 15.54 -6.65 -13.69
N TRP A 35 14.35 -7.14 -13.31
CA TRP A 35 14.12 -7.73 -11.99
C TRP A 35 14.98 -8.96 -11.75
N ILE A 36 15.02 -9.90 -12.70
CA ILE A 36 15.83 -11.11 -12.61
C ILE A 36 17.32 -10.77 -12.47
N LYS A 37 17.83 -9.85 -13.28
CA LYS A 37 19.22 -9.40 -13.20
C LYS A 37 19.55 -8.81 -11.82
N THR A 38 18.66 -7.96 -11.31
CA THR A 38 18.87 -7.27 -10.02
C THR A 38 18.78 -8.24 -8.84
N LEU A 39 17.83 -9.18 -8.87
CA LEU A 39 17.70 -10.25 -7.88
C LEU A 39 18.92 -11.17 -7.89
N SER A 40 19.40 -11.60 -9.06
CA SER A 40 20.59 -12.44 -9.18
C SER A 40 21.84 -11.77 -8.63
N ALA A 41 21.94 -10.45 -8.79
CA ALA A 41 23.04 -9.67 -8.21
C ALA A 41 22.93 -9.57 -6.68
N ALA A 42 21.70 -9.46 -6.14
CA ALA A 42 21.46 -9.34 -4.70
C ALA A 42 21.52 -10.68 -3.95
N LEU A 43 21.34 -11.80 -4.64
CA LEU A 43 21.38 -13.16 -4.11
C LEU A 43 22.41 -14.02 -4.86
N PRO A 44 23.73 -13.84 -4.59
CA PRO A 44 24.77 -14.62 -5.24
C PRO A 44 24.58 -16.13 -5.01
N GLY A 45 24.61 -16.90 -6.11
CA GLY A 45 24.38 -18.35 -6.09
C GLY A 45 22.92 -18.78 -6.28
N ALA A 46 21.96 -17.86 -6.26
CA ALA A 46 20.57 -18.15 -6.63
C ALA A 46 20.41 -18.21 -8.14
N ARG A 47 19.69 -19.21 -8.63
CA ARG A 47 19.21 -19.28 -10.01
C ARG A 47 17.84 -18.60 -10.08
N VAL A 48 17.79 -17.35 -10.54
CA VAL A 48 16.55 -16.60 -10.73
C VAL A 48 16.09 -16.71 -12.18
N ARG A 49 14.86 -17.17 -12.40
CA ARG A 49 14.29 -17.33 -13.75
C ARG A 49 12.87 -16.80 -13.85
N GLU A 50 12.50 -16.35 -15.03
CA GLU A 50 11.12 -16.04 -15.34
C GLU A 50 10.30 -17.33 -15.44
N TRP A 51 9.17 -17.36 -14.71
CA TRP A 51 8.23 -18.45 -14.88
C TRP A 51 7.43 -18.25 -16.18
N LYS A 52 7.28 -19.32 -16.94
CA LYS A 52 6.44 -19.38 -18.15
C LYS A 52 5.46 -20.53 -18.05
N ARG A 53 4.32 -20.40 -18.71
CA ARG A 53 3.31 -21.46 -18.75
C ARG A 53 3.92 -22.79 -19.19
N GLY A 54 3.69 -23.86 -18.42
CA GLY A 54 4.29 -25.16 -18.62
C GLY A 54 5.63 -25.39 -17.93
N ASP A 55 6.21 -24.36 -17.27
CA ASP A 55 7.38 -24.53 -16.39
C ASP A 55 6.97 -25.24 -15.09
N ASN A 56 7.43 -26.48 -14.93
CA ASN A 56 7.20 -27.33 -13.75
C ASN A 56 8.53 -27.63 -13.01
N ASP A 57 9.64 -26.99 -13.39
CA ASP A 57 10.93 -27.19 -12.72
C ASP A 57 10.81 -26.80 -11.24
N PRO A 58 11.48 -27.52 -10.32
CA PRO A 58 11.50 -27.18 -8.90
C PRO A 58 11.92 -25.73 -8.65
N ALA A 59 11.40 -25.15 -7.58
CA ALA A 59 11.79 -23.84 -7.08
C ALA A 59 11.68 -23.81 -5.55
N ASP A 60 12.57 -23.03 -4.91
CA ASP A 60 12.55 -22.77 -3.47
C ASP A 60 11.66 -21.61 -3.12
N TYR A 61 11.67 -20.57 -3.97
CA TYR A 61 10.93 -19.33 -3.76
C TYR A 61 10.17 -18.90 -5.02
N ALA A 62 9.05 -18.23 -4.82
CA ALA A 62 8.29 -17.59 -5.89
C ALA A 62 8.06 -16.11 -5.58
N LEU A 63 8.38 -15.24 -6.52
CA LEU A 63 8.13 -13.80 -6.46
C LEU A 63 7.05 -13.47 -7.48
N VAL A 64 5.90 -12.96 -7.02
CA VAL A 64 4.69 -13.00 -7.84
C VAL A 64 3.85 -11.72 -7.75
N TRP A 65 3.24 -11.37 -8.87
CA TRP A 65 2.14 -10.43 -8.94
C TRP A 65 1.05 -10.99 -9.86
N HIS A 66 -0.17 -11.15 -9.32
CA HIS A 66 -1.30 -11.80 -10.03
C HIS A 66 -0.96 -13.16 -10.66
N PRO A 67 -0.28 -14.10 -9.93
CA PRO A 67 0.20 -15.35 -10.51
C PRO A 67 -0.96 -16.21 -11.04
N PRO A 68 -0.75 -16.95 -12.14
CA PRO A 68 -1.65 -18.04 -12.52
C PRO A 68 -1.63 -19.14 -11.47
N VAL A 69 -2.74 -19.91 -11.34
CA VAL A 69 -2.86 -20.99 -10.35
C VAL A 69 -1.76 -22.03 -10.54
N GLU A 70 -1.54 -22.46 -11.79
CA GLU A 70 -0.55 -23.46 -12.17
C GLU A 70 0.90 -23.09 -11.83
N MET A 71 1.20 -21.81 -11.62
CA MET A 71 2.54 -21.38 -11.24
C MET A 71 2.96 -21.86 -9.86
N LEU A 72 2.03 -21.88 -8.91
CA LEU A 72 2.32 -22.20 -7.51
C LEU A 72 1.85 -23.59 -7.12
N GLN A 73 0.83 -24.12 -7.82
CA GLN A 73 0.19 -25.40 -7.53
C GLN A 73 1.18 -26.56 -7.59
N GLY A 74 1.17 -27.39 -6.55
CA GLY A 74 1.98 -28.62 -6.49
C GLY A 74 3.48 -28.41 -6.28
N ARG A 75 3.95 -27.16 -6.09
CA ARG A 75 5.36 -26.85 -5.83
C ARG A 75 5.67 -26.93 -4.33
N ASN A 76 6.85 -27.44 -4.01
CA ASN A 76 7.38 -27.47 -2.64
C ASN A 76 8.20 -26.20 -2.36
N LEU A 77 7.52 -25.03 -2.29
CA LEU A 77 8.15 -23.75 -2.04
C LEU A 77 8.44 -23.56 -0.54
N LYS A 78 9.54 -22.91 -0.22
CA LYS A 78 9.85 -22.44 1.14
C LYS A 78 9.03 -21.19 1.49
N ALA A 79 8.83 -20.29 0.52
CA ALA A 79 7.97 -19.12 0.66
C ALA A 79 7.56 -18.53 -0.69
N VAL A 80 6.48 -17.71 -0.65
CA VAL A 80 6.02 -16.88 -1.77
C VAL A 80 6.06 -15.41 -1.36
N PHE A 81 6.55 -14.54 -2.25
CA PHE A 81 6.59 -13.10 -2.06
C PHE A 81 5.65 -12.40 -3.04
N ALA A 82 4.66 -11.69 -2.54
CA ALA A 82 3.87 -10.76 -3.32
C ALA A 82 4.70 -9.50 -3.62
N LEU A 83 4.69 -9.01 -4.85
CA LEU A 83 5.48 -7.86 -5.30
C LEU A 83 4.76 -6.53 -5.04
N GLY A 84 4.08 -6.42 -3.91
CA GLY A 84 3.36 -5.24 -3.47
C GLY A 84 2.97 -5.32 -1.99
N ALA A 85 2.44 -4.22 -1.45
CA ALA A 85 1.93 -4.16 -0.07
C ALA A 85 0.56 -4.84 0.07
N GLY A 86 -0.27 -4.79 -0.96
CA GLY A 86 -1.58 -5.44 -1.01
C GLY A 86 -1.49 -6.87 -1.54
N VAL A 87 -2.22 -7.78 -0.92
CA VAL A 87 -2.22 -9.22 -1.25
C VAL A 87 -3.63 -9.74 -1.59
N ASP A 88 -4.59 -8.86 -1.63
CA ASP A 88 -6.01 -9.16 -1.81
C ASP A 88 -6.29 -9.99 -3.08
N SER A 89 -5.62 -9.71 -4.19
CA SER A 89 -5.76 -10.48 -5.42
C SER A 89 -5.26 -11.93 -5.29
N ILE A 90 -4.17 -12.14 -4.56
CA ILE A 90 -3.62 -13.49 -4.29
C ILE A 90 -4.57 -14.21 -3.34
N LEU A 91 -5.00 -13.57 -2.25
CA LEU A 91 -5.90 -14.19 -1.27
C LEU A 91 -7.27 -14.52 -1.85
N SER A 92 -7.82 -13.67 -2.71
CA SER A 92 -9.07 -13.96 -3.44
C SER A 92 -8.90 -15.19 -4.33
N LYS A 93 -7.76 -15.33 -5.00
CA LYS A 93 -7.45 -16.49 -5.83
C LYS A 93 -7.26 -17.74 -5.00
N LEU A 94 -6.59 -17.65 -3.84
CA LEU A 94 -6.44 -18.77 -2.90
C LEU A 94 -7.79 -19.24 -2.32
N LYS A 95 -8.73 -18.33 -2.11
CA LYS A 95 -10.08 -18.69 -1.68
C LYS A 95 -10.83 -19.50 -2.75
N ALA A 96 -10.63 -19.15 -4.02
CA ALA A 96 -11.24 -19.88 -5.15
C ALA A 96 -10.50 -21.18 -5.48
N HIS A 97 -9.19 -21.23 -5.23
CA HIS A 97 -8.26 -22.31 -5.56
C HIS A 97 -7.35 -22.61 -4.36
N PRO A 98 -7.86 -23.26 -3.30
CA PRO A 98 -7.07 -23.56 -2.09
C PRO A 98 -5.83 -24.42 -2.36
N GLU A 99 -5.90 -25.25 -3.40
CA GLU A 99 -4.80 -26.11 -3.85
C GLU A 99 -3.62 -25.36 -4.46
N MET A 100 -3.80 -24.08 -4.81
CA MET A 100 -2.75 -23.25 -5.43
C MET A 100 -1.55 -23.05 -4.51
N LEU A 101 -1.77 -22.84 -3.22
CA LEU A 101 -0.69 -22.61 -2.25
C LEU A 101 -1.12 -23.13 -0.87
N PRO A 102 -0.60 -24.29 -0.41
CA PRO A 102 -0.88 -24.86 0.90
C PRO A 102 -0.64 -23.83 2.04
N GLU A 103 -1.40 -23.94 3.12
CA GLU A 103 -1.26 -23.02 4.28
C GLU A 103 0.12 -23.12 4.96
N SER A 104 0.78 -24.28 4.84
CA SER A 104 2.13 -24.50 5.36
C SER A 104 3.21 -23.68 4.66
N ILE A 105 2.94 -23.17 3.45
CA ILE A 105 3.88 -22.32 2.70
C ILE A 105 3.56 -20.87 3.02
N PRO A 106 4.48 -20.13 3.68
CA PRO A 106 4.24 -18.74 4.04
C PRO A 106 4.16 -17.84 2.79
N LEU A 107 3.23 -16.88 2.85
CA LEU A 107 3.10 -15.79 1.90
C LEU A 107 3.60 -14.50 2.56
N PHE A 108 4.53 -13.81 1.94
CA PHE A 108 5.04 -12.52 2.37
C PHE A 108 4.56 -11.41 1.44
N ARG A 109 4.36 -10.22 1.99
CA ARG A 109 4.13 -8.98 1.23
C ARG A 109 5.33 -8.06 1.37
N LEU A 110 5.43 -7.07 0.50
CA LEU A 110 6.41 -6.00 0.68
C LEU A 110 5.92 -5.05 1.79
N GLU A 111 6.78 -4.77 2.77
CA GLU A 111 6.53 -3.76 3.80
C GLU A 111 7.50 -2.59 3.59
N ASP A 112 6.95 -1.41 3.40
CA ASP A 112 7.68 -0.13 3.28
C ASP A 112 8.96 -0.20 2.40
N THR A 113 8.82 -0.72 1.19
CA THR A 113 9.91 -0.73 0.21
C THR A 113 9.91 0.56 -0.61
N GLY A 114 10.10 1.71 0.06
CA GLY A 114 9.99 3.06 -0.52
C GLY A 114 8.54 3.51 -0.79
N MET A 115 7.55 2.67 -0.51
CA MET A 115 6.13 3.03 -0.64
C MET A 115 5.69 4.00 0.45
N GLY A 116 6.23 3.88 1.66
CA GLY A 116 5.93 4.79 2.77
C GLY A 116 6.28 6.23 2.42
N GLN A 117 7.46 6.49 1.87
CA GLN A 117 7.87 7.82 1.43
C GLN A 117 6.94 8.38 0.36
N GLN A 118 6.56 7.59 -0.64
CA GLN A 118 5.65 8.02 -1.69
C GLN A 118 4.27 8.38 -1.12
N MET A 119 3.75 7.58 -0.19
CA MET A 119 2.50 7.87 0.52
C MET A 119 2.59 9.15 1.35
N GLN A 120 3.72 9.40 2.02
CA GLN A 120 3.98 10.63 2.75
C GLN A 120 3.91 11.86 1.83
N GLU A 121 4.62 11.81 0.70
CA GLU A 121 4.66 12.86 -0.31
C GLU A 121 3.26 13.13 -0.87
N TYR A 122 2.56 12.08 -1.26
CA TYR A 122 1.23 12.16 -1.86
C TYR A 122 0.19 12.73 -0.90
N ALA A 123 0.07 12.15 0.29
CA ALA A 123 -0.90 12.59 1.28
C ALA A 123 -0.63 14.02 1.77
N THR A 124 0.63 14.35 2.05
CA THR A 124 1.00 15.69 2.51
C THR A 124 0.73 16.75 1.46
N SER A 125 1.11 16.51 0.20
CA SER A 125 0.87 17.45 -0.89
C SER A 125 -0.63 17.75 -1.06
N GLN A 126 -1.47 16.74 -1.00
CA GLN A 126 -2.90 16.91 -1.17
C GLN A 126 -3.58 17.57 0.04
N VAL A 127 -3.16 17.23 1.27
CA VAL A 127 -3.65 17.90 2.49
C VAL A 127 -3.31 19.39 2.45
N LEU A 128 -2.08 19.74 2.09
CA LEU A 128 -1.66 21.15 1.98
C LEU A 128 -2.37 21.88 0.83
N HIS A 129 -2.63 21.20 -0.30
CA HIS A 129 -3.42 21.72 -1.41
C HIS A 129 -4.82 22.16 -0.93
N TRP A 130 -5.50 21.34 -0.16
CA TRP A 130 -6.81 21.66 0.41
C TRP A 130 -6.74 22.70 1.53
N PHE A 131 -5.80 22.56 2.45
CA PHE A 131 -5.63 23.52 3.55
C PHE A 131 -5.34 24.93 3.03
N ARG A 132 -4.54 25.07 1.96
CA ARG A 132 -4.24 26.34 1.31
C ARG A 132 -5.32 26.78 0.31
N ARG A 133 -6.42 26.04 0.20
CA ARG A 133 -7.57 26.34 -0.67
C ARG A 133 -7.20 26.45 -2.15
N PHE A 134 -6.22 25.70 -2.62
CA PHE A 134 -5.79 25.75 -4.03
C PHE A 134 -6.87 25.23 -4.97
N ASP A 135 -7.72 24.31 -4.52
CA ASP A 135 -8.94 23.85 -5.20
C ASP A 135 -9.95 25.01 -5.41
N ASP A 136 -10.19 25.83 -4.39
CA ASP A 136 -11.06 27.02 -4.49
C ASP A 136 -10.46 28.06 -5.45
N TYR A 137 -9.16 28.33 -5.33
CA TYR A 137 -8.48 29.29 -6.22
C TYR A 137 -8.47 28.82 -7.67
N GLN A 138 -8.41 27.51 -7.91
CA GLN A 138 -8.53 26.96 -9.26
C GLN A 138 -9.93 27.19 -9.84
N ALA A 139 -10.98 27.06 -9.02
CA ALA A 139 -12.36 27.38 -9.42
C ALA A 139 -12.54 28.88 -9.70
N LEU A 140 -11.97 29.77 -8.86
CA LEU A 140 -11.99 31.23 -9.08
C LEU A 140 -11.23 31.61 -10.37
N LYS A 141 -10.09 30.95 -10.64
CA LYS A 141 -9.34 31.15 -11.89
C LYS A 141 -10.20 30.85 -13.13
N GLN A 142 -10.97 29.78 -13.11
CA GLN A 142 -11.88 29.42 -14.23
C GLN A 142 -12.96 30.48 -14.46
N GLN A 143 -13.32 31.23 -13.42
CA GLN A 143 -14.30 32.33 -13.45
C GLN A 143 -13.64 33.68 -13.70
N ALA A 144 -12.33 33.76 -13.94
CA ALA A 144 -11.54 35.00 -14.04
C ALA A 144 -11.72 35.93 -12.81
N ARG A 145 -11.92 35.38 -11.61
CA ARG A 145 -12.11 36.11 -10.36
C ARG A 145 -10.80 36.22 -9.58
N TRP A 146 -10.38 37.46 -9.31
CA TRP A 146 -9.27 37.78 -8.43
C TRP A 146 -9.81 38.14 -7.03
N GLU A 147 -9.87 37.11 -6.16
CA GLU A 147 -10.47 37.23 -4.84
C GLU A 147 -9.66 36.48 -3.80
N PRO A 148 -9.12 37.14 -2.76
CA PRO A 148 -8.50 36.47 -1.64
C PRO A 148 -9.57 35.78 -0.78
N LEU A 149 -9.34 34.52 -0.43
CA LEU A 149 -10.23 33.71 0.42
C LEU A 149 -9.70 33.67 1.85
N THR A 150 -10.62 33.62 2.83
CA THR A 150 -10.26 33.43 4.24
C THR A 150 -9.56 32.06 4.43
N ASP A 151 -8.43 32.05 5.09
CA ASP A 151 -7.68 30.85 5.39
C ASP A 151 -8.45 29.93 6.35
N TYR A 152 -8.27 28.62 6.20
CA TYR A 152 -8.69 27.68 7.24
C TYR A 152 -7.83 27.82 8.49
N GLN A 153 -8.47 27.74 9.64
CA GLN A 153 -7.73 27.64 10.90
C GLN A 153 -7.20 26.21 11.06
N ARG A 154 -5.97 26.08 11.52
CA ARG A 154 -5.28 24.80 11.59
C ARG A 154 -5.91 23.88 12.63
N GLU A 155 -6.32 24.41 13.75
CA GLU A 155 -7.00 23.73 14.85
C GLU A 155 -8.37 23.13 14.45
N ASP A 156 -9.02 23.69 13.42
CA ASP A 156 -10.29 23.20 12.88
C ASP A 156 -10.10 22.24 11.69
N PHE A 157 -8.85 22.03 11.27
CA PHE A 157 -8.52 21.21 10.10
C PHE A 157 -8.07 19.80 10.52
N THR A 158 -8.93 19.10 11.27
CA THR A 158 -8.65 17.74 11.78
C THR A 158 -8.46 16.74 10.65
N ILE A 159 -7.37 15.98 10.69
CA ILE A 159 -7.06 14.93 9.74
C ILE A 159 -7.23 13.57 10.41
N GLY A 160 -8.06 12.70 9.82
CA GLY A 160 -8.28 11.33 10.25
C GLY A 160 -7.65 10.34 9.28
N ILE A 161 -6.81 9.47 9.80
CA ILE A 161 -6.19 8.36 9.05
C ILE A 161 -6.95 7.08 9.38
N LEU A 162 -7.69 6.57 8.41
CA LEU A 162 -8.45 5.33 8.49
C LEU A 162 -7.54 4.18 8.00
N GLY A 163 -6.97 3.44 8.95
CA GLY A 163 -5.98 2.41 8.70
C GLY A 163 -4.56 2.79 9.16
N ALA A 164 -4.27 2.63 10.47
CA ALA A 164 -3.00 2.95 11.10
C ALA A 164 -2.01 1.77 11.08
N GLY A 165 -1.84 1.15 9.90
CA GLY A 165 -0.81 0.14 9.63
C GLY A 165 0.54 0.76 9.25
N VAL A 166 1.43 -0.01 8.60
CA VAL A 166 2.78 0.45 8.19
C VAL A 166 2.72 1.73 7.36
N LEU A 167 1.90 1.79 6.31
CA LEU A 167 1.79 2.98 5.46
C LEU A 167 1.03 4.12 6.16
N GLY A 168 -0.01 3.79 6.95
CA GLY A 168 -0.75 4.80 7.71
C GLY A 168 0.09 5.50 8.78
N SER A 169 1.01 4.78 9.45
CA SER A 169 1.95 5.39 10.38
C SER A 169 2.90 6.37 9.69
N LYS A 170 3.38 6.02 8.50
CA LYS A 170 4.24 6.92 7.69
C LYS A 170 3.53 8.21 7.29
N VAL A 171 2.27 8.11 6.85
CA VAL A 171 1.46 9.30 6.57
C VAL A 171 1.24 10.15 7.83
N THR A 172 0.98 9.51 8.96
CA THR A 172 0.83 10.19 10.25
C THR A 172 2.10 10.94 10.65
N GLU A 173 3.26 10.28 10.55
CA GLU A 173 4.58 10.87 10.81
C GLU A 173 4.84 12.11 9.92
N ALA A 174 4.49 12.05 8.63
CA ALA A 174 4.70 13.16 7.71
C ALA A 174 3.79 14.37 7.97
N LEU A 175 2.59 14.13 8.50
CA LEU A 175 1.62 15.18 8.79
C LEU A 175 1.84 15.83 10.17
N ALA A 176 2.47 15.11 11.12
CA ALA A 176 2.70 15.59 12.48
C ALA A 176 3.41 16.95 12.57
N PRO A 177 4.49 17.24 11.79
CA PRO A 177 5.21 18.52 11.86
C PRO A 177 4.38 19.73 11.45
N TRP A 178 3.26 19.53 10.73
CA TRP A 178 2.40 20.62 10.28
C TRP A 178 1.44 21.15 11.34
N GLY A 179 1.34 20.49 12.50
CA GLY A 179 0.54 20.94 13.64
C GLY A 179 -0.98 20.86 13.43
N PHE A 180 -1.46 20.02 12.54
CA PHE A 180 -2.87 19.68 12.42
C PHE A 180 -3.31 18.76 13.58
N PRO A 181 -4.56 18.86 14.09
CA PRO A 181 -5.11 17.82 14.93
C PRO A 181 -5.17 16.49 14.16
N LEU A 182 -4.37 15.51 14.60
CA LEU A 182 -4.28 14.20 13.95
C LEU A 182 -5.05 13.14 14.73
N ARG A 183 -5.79 12.33 14.02
CA ARG A 183 -6.50 11.16 14.53
C ARG A 183 -6.15 9.95 13.69
N CYS A 184 -6.11 8.78 14.31
CA CYS A 184 -6.01 7.53 13.58
C CYS A 184 -7.03 6.51 14.10
N TRP A 185 -7.51 5.67 13.18
CA TRP A 185 -8.38 4.55 13.51
C TRP A 185 -7.82 3.24 12.94
N SER A 186 -7.88 2.19 13.71
CA SER A 186 -7.52 0.84 13.28
C SER A 186 -8.24 -0.21 14.12
N ARG A 187 -8.15 -1.49 13.74
CA ARG A 187 -8.76 -2.58 14.50
C ARG A 187 -8.27 -2.64 15.95
N THR A 188 -6.97 -2.40 16.16
CA THR A 188 -6.34 -2.36 17.48
C THR A 188 -5.73 -0.99 17.73
N ARG A 189 -5.88 -0.48 18.96
CA ARG A 189 -5.34 0.84 19.34
C ARG A 189 -3.84 0.94 19.03
N LYS A 190 -3.45 2.09 18.52
CA LYS A 190 -2.06 2.45 18.26
C LYS A 190 -1.64 3.56 19.21
N ASP A 191 -0.35 3.65 19.47
CA ASP A 191 0.23 4.74 20.26
C ASP A 191 1.22 5.50 19.36
N TYR A 192 0.79 6.67 18.90
CA TYR A 192 1.63 7.58 18.13
C TYR A 192 1.67 8.94 18.84
N PRO A 193 2.87 9.50 19.09
CA PRO A 193 3.01 10.78 19.77
C PRO A 193 2.19 11.89 19.09
N GLY A 194 1.35 12.59 19.87
CA GLY A 194 0.55 13.71 19.38
C GLY A 194 -0.66 13.32 18.49
N VAL A 195 -1.03 12.04 18.44
CA VAL A 195 -2.14 11.53 17.63
C VAL A 195 -3.20 10.92 18.53
N THR A 196 -4.46 11.32 18.35
CA THR A 196 -5.58 10.69 19.05
C THR A 196 -5.93 9.37 18.36
N SER A 197 -5.75 8.25 19.04
CA SER A 197 -5.97 6.91 18.50
C SER A 197 -7.34 6.34 18.92
N PHE A 198 -8.03 5.77 17.92
CA PHE A 198 -9.31 5.09 18.06
C PHE A 198 -9.20 3.65 17.58
N ALA A 199 -9.97 2.75 18.18
CA ALA A 199 -9.91 1.33 17.84
C ALA A 199 -11.28 0.66 17.81
N GLY A 200 -11.47 -0.22 16.84
CA GLY A 200 -12.70 -1.00 16.70
C GLY A 200 -13.91 -0.18 16.23
N MET A 201 -14.98 -0.88 15.88
CA MET A 201 -16.16 -0.25 15.29
C MET A 201 -16.91 0.67 16.27
N ASP A 202 -16.83 0.40 17.57
CA ASP A 202 -17.52 1.20 18.59
C ASP A 202 -16.93 2.62 18.71
N GLU A 203 -15.67 2.82 18.39
CA GLU A 203 -15.01 4.13 18.43
C GLU A 203 -14.97 4.82 17.06
N LEU A 204 -15.42 4.15 16.00
CA LEU A 204 -15.44 4.74 14.66
C LEU A 204 -16.26 6.04 14.58
N PRO A 205 -17.46 6.15 15.20
CA PRO A 205 -18.21 7.41 15.18
C PRO A 205 -17.45 8.58 15.84
N GLN A 206 -16.75 8.33 16.95
CA GLN A 206 -15.97 9.37 17.64
C GLN A 206 -14.73 9.80 16.80
N PHE A 207 -14.11 8.87 16.10
CA PHE A 207 -13.02 9.16 15.16
C PHE A 207 -13.50 10.06 14.01
N LEU A 208 -14.69 9.82 13.47
CA LEU A 208 -15.25 10.56 12.33
C LEU A 208 -15.75 11.94 12.68
N GLN A 209 -16.33 12.10 13.89
CA GLN A 209 -16.93 13.36 14.33
C GLN A 209 -15.91 14.50 14.31
N GLY A 210 -16.17 15.53 13.48
CA GLY A 210 -15.29 16.68 13.32
C GLY A 210 -14.03 16.44 12.46
N THR A 211 -13.87 15.24 11.90
CA THR A 211 -12.81 14.97 10.92
C THR A 211 -13.08 15.76 9.63
N ARG A 212 -12.13 16.62 9.24
CA ARG A 212 -12.20 17.47 8.05
C ARG A 212 -11.61 16.79 6.83
N VAL A 213 -10.52 16.06 6.97
CA VAL A 213 -9.88 15.28 5.91
C VAL A 213 -9.83 13.84 6.35
N LEU A 214 -10.47 12.94 5.60
CA LEU A 214 -10.40 11.50 5.83
C LEU A 214 -9.46 10.87 4.81
N ILE A 215 -8.37 10.26 5.27
CA ILE A 215 -7.40 9.54 4.45
C ILE A 215 -7.60 8.04 4.67
N ASN A 216 -7.98 7.31 3.62
CA ASN A 216 -8.18 5.86 3.69
C ASN A 216 -6.93 5.10 3.28
N LEU A 217 -6.43 4.27 4.20
CA LEU A 217 -5.30 3.36 4.05
C LEU A 217 -5.60 1.95 4.60
N LEU A 218 -6.88 1.58 4.63
CA LEU A 218 -7.33 0.26 5.12
C LEU A 218 -6.88 -0.89 4.20
N PRO A 219 -6.62 -2.07 4.77
CA PRO A 219 -6.51 -3.29 3.97
C PRO A 219 -7.88 -3.68 3.38
N ASN A 220 -7.89 -4.38 2.24
CA ASN A 220 -9.11 -4.92 1.67
C ASN A 220 -9.48 -6.24 2.37
N THR A 221 -10.52 -6.18 3.19
CA THR A 221 -11.10 -7.33 3.89
C THR A 221 -12.63 -7.29 3.74
N ALA A 222 -13.31 -8.38 4.07
CA ALA A 222 -14.78 -8.42 4.03
C ALA A 222 -15.44 -7.31 4.88
N GLU A 223 -14.78 -6.87 5.95
CA GLU A 223 -15.27 -5.85 6.88
C GLU A 223 -15.05 -4.42 6.37
N THR A 224 -14.14 -4.24 5.41
CA THR A 224 -13.77 -2.91 4.90
C THR A 224 -14.36 -2.60 3.52
N VAL A 225 -14.93 -3.59 2.84
CA VAL A 225 -15.65 -3.38 1.58
C VAL A 225 -16.87 -2.48 1.83
N GLY A 226 -16.97 -1.37 1.08
CA GLY A 226 -18.07 -0.42 1.19
C GLY A 226 -18.15 0.32 2.53
N ILE A 227 -17.10 0.31 3.33
CA ILE A 227 -17.08 1.00 4.63
C ILE A 227 -17.28 2.51 4.50
N ILE A 228 -16.76 3.11 3.41
CA ILE A 228 -16.94 4.53 3.10
C ILE A 228 -18.21 4.68 2.27
N ASN A 229 -19.32 4.79 2.96
CA ASN A 229 -20.67 4.92 2.44
C ASN A 229 -21.36 6.17 3.00
N THR A 230 -22.62 6.40 2.64
CA THR A 230 -23.40 7.55 3.10
C THR A 230 -23.41 7.69 4.62
N SER A 231 -23.56 6.58 5.37
CA SER A 231 -23.60 6.61 6.84
C SER A 231 -22.30 7.11 7.43
N LEU A 232 -21.16 6.64 6.92
CA LEU A 232 -19.84 7.09 7.37
C LEU A 232 -19.58 8.55 6.96
N LEU A 233 -19.85 8.89 5.70
CA LEU A 233 -19.60 10.24 5.18
C LEU A 233 -20.41 11.31 5.92
N ASN A 234 -21.64 11.01 6.34
CA ASN A 234 -22.47 11.95 7.09
C ASN A 234 -21.92 12.29 8.48
N GLN A 235 -21.05 11.47 9.06
CA GLN A 235 -20.46 11.69 10.38
C GLN A 235 -19.22 12.59 10.33
N LEU A 236 -18.63 12.82 9.15
CA LEU A 236 -17.53 13.77 8.97
C LEU A 236 -17.97 15.21 9.24
N ALA A 237 -17.02 16.12 9.37
CA ALA A 237 -17.31 17.55 9.36
C ALA A 237 -18.01 17.97 8.05
N ASP A 238 -18.79 19.04 8.09
CA ASP A 238 -19.36 19.61 6.85
C ASP A 238 -18.22 20.21 6.00
N ASN A 239 -18.39 20.15 4.69
CA ASN A 239 -17.35 20.55 3.73
C ASN A 239 -16.00 19.79 3.95
N SER A 240 -16.08 18.51 4.29
CA SER A 240 -14.91 17.65 4.48
C SER A 240 -14.34 17.17 3.13
N TYR A 241 -13.19 16.53 3.21
CA TYR A 241 -12.48 15.96 2.06
C TYR A 241 -12.23 14.48 2.28
N LEU A 242 -12.32 13.70 1.20
CA LEU A 242 -11.97 12.28 1.20
C LEU A 242 -10.73 12.06 0.34
N MET A 243 -9.77 11.30 0.87
CA MET A 243 -8.63 10.80 0.11
C MET A 243 -8.61 9.26 0.19
N ASN A 244 -8.70 8.59 -0.96
CA ASN A 244 -8.61 7.12 -1.01
C ASN A 244 -7.32 6.68 -1.70
N LEU A 245 -6.37 6.18 -0.90
CA LEU A 245 -5.06 5.66 -1.33
C LEU A 245 -4.93 4.16 -1.06
N ALA A 246 -6.04 3.49 -0.73
CA ALA A 246 -6.05 2.09 -0.33
C ALA A 246 -6.57 1.16 -1.42
N ARG A 247 -7.89 0.96 -1.48
CA ARG A 247 -8.60 0.20 -2.52
C ARG A 247 -9.91 0.87 -2.88
N GLY A 248 -10.28 0.80 -4.14
CA GLY A 248 -11.53 1.39 -4.63
C GLY A 248 -12.78 0.76 -4.01
N VAL A 249 -12.76 -0.52 -3.73
CA VAL A 249 -13.88 -1.25 -3.10
C VAL A 249 -14.26 -0.76 -1.71
N HIS A 250 -13.42 0.05 -1.06
CA HIS A 250 -13.76 0.67 0.22
C HIS A 250 -14.81 1.78 0.09
N VAL A 251 -14.88 2.43 -1.07
CA VAL A 251 -15.77 3.55 -1.33
C VAL A 251 -16.98 3.11 -2.14
N VAL A 252 -18.18 3.40 -1.65
CA VAL A 252 -19.39 3.32 -2.44
C VAL A 252 -19.46 4.56 -3.33
N GLU A 253 -19.06 4.42 -4.60
CA GLU A 253 -18.88 5.56 -5.53
C GLU A 253 -20.15 6.40 -5.71
N ALA A 254 -21.34 5.77 -5.73
CA ALA A 254 -22.60 6.49 -5.80
C ALA A 254 -22.84 7.38 -4.56
N ASP A 255 -22.48 6.91 -3.39
CA ASP A 255 -22.61 7.65 -2.13
C ASP A 255 -21.61 8.81 -2.06
N LEU A 256 -20.38 8.60 -2.58
CA LEU A 256 -19.38 9.65 -2.73
C LEU A 256 -19.88 10.78 -3.62
N LEU A 257 -20.39 10.46 -4.81
CA LEU A 257 -20.91 11.45 -5.75
C LEU A 257 -22.10 12.22 -5.13
N ALA A 258 -23.04 11.52 -4.50
CA ALA A 258 -24.16 12.16 -3.81
C ALA A 258 -23.69 13.07 -2.65
N ALA A 259 -22.65 12.68 -1.92
CA ALA A 259 -22.07 13.51 -0.85
C ALA A 259 -21.37 14.78 -1.39
N LEU A 260 -20.71 14.68 -2.53
CA LEU A 260 -20.15 15.82 -3.25
C LEU A 260 -21.26 16.75 -3.75
N GLU A 261 -22.29 16.23 -4.39
CA GLU A 261 -23.39 17.03 -4.96
C GLU A 261 -24.13 17.85 -3.91
N ARG A 262 -24.46 17.26 -2.76
CA ARG A 262 -25.13 17.96 -1.65
C ARG A 262 -24.20 18.84 -0.80
N GLY A 263 -22.88 18.89 -1.10
CA GLY A 263 -21.91 19.71 -0.40
C GLY A 263 -21.45 19.18 0.95
N LYS A 264 -21.78 17.94 1.31
CA LYS A 264 -21.26 17.27 2.51
C LYS A 264 -19.74 17.07 2.39
N LEU A 265 -19.29 16.62 1.23
CA LEU A 265 -17.89 16.64 0.83
C LEU A 265 -17.63 17.84 -0.06
N LYS A 266 -16.55 18.55 0.23
CA LYS A 266 -16.04 19.64 -0.59
C LYS A 266 -15.22 19.15 -1.76
N GLY A 267 -14.52 18.04 -1.59
CA GLY A 267 -13.71 17.42 -2.63
C GLY A 267 -13.26 16.01 -2.28
N ALA A 268 -12.78 15.31 -3.28
CA ALA A 268 -12.18 14.00 -3.12
C ALA A 268 -10.89 13.87 -3.95
N MET A 269 -9.95 13.08 -3.45
CA MET A 269 -8.76 12.63 -4.16
C MET A 269 -8.76 11.10 -4.20
N LEU A 270 -8.83 10.54 -5.38
CA LEU A 270 -8.93 9.09 -5.61
C LEU A 270 -7.71 8.62 -6.39
N ASP A 271 -6.93 7.72 -5.82
CA ASP A 271 -5.86 7.02 -6.54
C ASP A 271 -6.30 5.62 -6.99
N VAL A 272 -7.39 5.11 -6.41
CA VAL A 272 -7.91 3.75 -6.60
C VAL A 272 -9.42 3.75 -6.84
N TYR A 273 -9.91 2.76 -7.60
CA TYR A 273 -11.29 2.71 -8.08
C TYR A 273 -11.89 1.31 -7.88
N SER A 274 -13.21 1.22 -7.83
CA SER A 274 -13.93 -0.05 -7.69
C SER A 274 -13.65 -1.00 -8.86
N LYS A 275 -13.39 -0.44 -10.05
CA LYS A 275 -12.94 -1.15 -11.24
C LYS A 275 -11.74 -0.44 -11.84
N GLU A 276 -10.64 -1.17 -12.03
CA GLU A 276 -9.40 -0.67 -12.63
C GLU A 276 -9.02 -1.49 -13.87
N PRO A 277 -8.67 -0.85 -15.00
CA PRO A 277 -8.72 0.59 -15.25
C PRO A 277 -10.14 1.16 -15.12
N LEU A 278 -10.23 2.45 -14.67
CA LEU A 278 -11.53 3.13 -14.55
C LEU A 278 -12.22 3.20 -15.91
N PRO A 279 -13.49 2.73 -16.03
CA PRO A 279 -14.22 2.79 -17.28
C PRO A 279 -14.33 4.22 -17.82
N ALA A 280 -14.26 4.37 -19.17
CA ALA A 280 -14.27 5.67 -19.81
C ALA A 280 -15.60 6.45 -19.64
N ASP A 281 -16.67 5.75 -19.32
CA ASP A 281 -18.02 6.30 -19.07
C ASP A 281 -18.27 6.59 -17.56
N SER A 282 -17.26 6.42 -16.70
CA SER A 282 -17.43 6.73 -15.28
C SER A 282 -17.70 8.22 -15.06
N PRO A 283 -18.72 8.57 -14.24
CA PRO A 283 -19.03 9.97 -13.91
C PRO A 283 -17.91 10.67 -13.14
N LEU A 284 -16.97 9.94 -12.55
CA LEU A 284 -15.83 10.50 -11.82
C LEU A 284 -14.93 11.35 -12.73
N TRP A 285 -14.79 11.00 -14.03
CA TRP A 285 -13.95 11.74 -14.97
C TRP A 285 -14.34 13.21 -15.14
N ALA A 286 -15.63 13.46 -15.17
CA ALA A 286 -16.17 14.81 -15.41
C ALA A 286 -16.44 15.60 -14.12
N HIS A 287 -16.31 14.99 -12.94
CA HIS A 287 -16.71 15.63 -11.69
C HIS A 287 -15.70 16.70 -11.24
N PRO A 288 -16.07 17.99 -11.15
CA PRO A 288 -15.09 19.11 -10.97
C PRO A 288 -14.42 19.11 -9.59
N ARG A 289 -14.96 18.38 -8.60
CA ARG A 289 -14.44 18.30 -7.23
C ARG A 289 -13.75 16.97 -6.93
N VAL A 290 -13.51 16.14 -7.96
CA VAL A 290 -12.75 14.89 -7.85
C VAL A 290 -11.42 15.06 -8.57
N ALA A 291 -10.33 14.96 -7.82
CA ALA A 291 -8.99 14.80 -8.35
C ALA A 291 -8.65 13.31 -8.41
N MET A 292 -7.90 12.91 -9.43
CA MET A 292 -7.69 11.49 -9.76
C MET A 292 -6.26 11.19 -10.18
N THR A 293 -5.76 10.03 -9.77
CA THR A 293 -4.53 9.43 -10.31
C THR A 293 -4.74 7.93 -10.57
N PRO A 294 -3.98 7.31 -11.49
CA PRO A 294 -4.22 5.94 -11.91
C PRO A 294 -3.41 4.91 -11.09
N HIS A 295 -3.70 4.81 -9.77
CA HIS A 295 -3.10 3.87 -8.83
C HIS A 295 -1.57 4.00 -8.76
N VAL A 296 -1.09 5.21 -8.50
CA VAL A 296 0.33 5.58 -8.48
C VAL A 296 0.80 6.26 -7.19
N ALA A 297 -0.08 6.36 -6.18
CA ALA A 297 0.26 6.99 -4.89
C ALA A 297 1.46 6.30 -4.21
N ALA A 298 1.62 4.99 -4.43
CA ALA A 298 2.82 4.26 -4.04
C ALA A 298 3.06 3.07 -4.98
N VAL A 299 4.08 3.16 -5.81
CA VAL A 299 4.48 2.08 -6.72
C VAL A 299 5.64 1.29 -6.16
N THR A 300 5.70 0.00 -6.49
CA THR A 300 6.84 -0.84 -6.13
C THR A 300 8.09 -0.40 -6.87
N ARG A 301 9.09 0.06 -6.14
CA ARG A 301 10.40 0.42 -6.67
C ARG A 301 11.31 -0.82 -6.69
N PRO A 302 11.84 -1.24 -7.85
CA PRO A 302 12.58 -2.49 -7.96
C PRO A 302 13.78 -2.60 -7.01
N ALA A 303 14.57 -1.54 -6.87
CA ALA A 303 15.78 -1.59 -6.04
C ALA A 303 15.47 -1.86 -4.56
N GLU A 304 14.49 -1.14 -3.99
CA GLU A 304 14.08 -1.29 -2.61
C GLU A 304 13.37 -2.63 -2.38
N ALA A 305 12.54 -3.05 -3.32
CA ALA A 305 11.85 -4.33 -3.24
C ALA A 305 12.83 -5.51 -3.30
N VAL A 306 13.80 -5.47 -4.21
CA VAL A 306 14.85 -6.50 -4.32
C VAL A 306 15.68 -6.55 -3.04
N ALA A 307 16.08 -5.39 -2.50
CA ALA A 307 16.85 -5.35 -1.25
C ALA A 307 16.06 -5.96 -0.07
N TYR A 308 14.76 -5.66 0.03
CA TYR A 308 13.88 -6.26 1.04
C TYR A 308 13.76 -7.78 0.87
N ILE A 309 13.46 -8.24 -0.33
CA ILE A 309 13.27 -9.67 -0.64
C ILE A 309 14.56 -10.44 -0.38
N ALA A 310 15.71 -9.95 -0.87
CA ALA A 310 16.99 -10.61 -0.69
C ALA A 310 17.39 -10.74 0.78
N ARG A 311 17.16 -9.68 1.58
CA ARG A 311 17.37 -9.72 3.03
C ARG A 311 16.43 -10.74 3.69
N THR A 312 15.14 -10.72 3.37
CA THR A 312 14.15 -11.63 3.96
C THR A 312 14.45 -13.10 3.61
N ILE A 313 14.79 -13.40 2.36
CA ILE A 313 15.22 -14.76 1.96
C ILE A 313 16.48 -15.18 2.74
N THR A 314 17.47 -14.30 2.87
CA THR A 314 18.70 -14.59 3.62
C THR A 314 18.42 -14.89 5.08
N GLN A 315 17.48 -14.16 5.71
CA GLN A 315 17.05 -14.41 7.09
C GLN A 315 16.30 -15.73 7.21
N LEU A 316 15.38 -16.04 6.28
CA LEU A 316 14.65 -17.31 6.25
C LEU A 316 15.61 -18.50 6.14
N GLU A 317 16.62 -18.43 5.27
CA GLU A 317 17.61 -19.52 5.13
C GLU A 317 18.48 -19.72 6.38
N LYS A 318 18.58 -18.70 7.24
CA LYS A 318 19.25 -18.78 8.55
C LYS A 318 18.32 -19.17 9.68
N GLY A 319 17.00 -19.29 9.45
CA GLY A 319 16.00 -19.50 10.49
C GLY A 319 15.80 -18.27 11.40
N GLU A 320 16.15 -17.08 10.94
CA GLU A 320 15.96 -15.83 11.66
C GLU A 320 14.51 -15.34 11.55
N PRO A 321 13.99 -14.61 12.54
CA PRO A 321 12.66 -13.99 12.46
C PRO A 321 12.57 -13.01 11.30
N VAL A 322 11.43 -13.03 10.59
CA VAL A 322 11.13 -12.11 9.49
C VAL A 322 9.77 -11.46 9.68
N THR A 323 9.60 -10.27 9.10
CA THR A 323 8.32 -9.54 9.07
C THR A 323 7.64 -9.66 7.69
N GLY A 324 6.42 -9.14 7.57
CA GLY A 324 5.71 -9.12 6.29
C GLY A 324 4.97 -10.40 5.95
N GLN A 325 4.97 -11.40 6.84
CA GLN A 325 4.16 -12.60 6.64
C GLN A 325 2.67 -12.25 6.72
N VAL A 326 1.95 -12.70 5.71
CA VAL A 326 0.50 -12.47 5.57
C VAL A 326 -0.26 -13.45 6.46
N ASP A 327 -1.11 -12.91 7.32
CA ASP A 327 -2.14 -13.71 7.99
C ASP A 327 -3.31 -13.92 7.02
N ARG A 328 -3.40 -15.14 6.46
CA ARG A 328 -4.41 -15.46 5.43
C ARG A 328 -5.85 -15.38 5.94
N GLN A 329 -6.08 -15.57 7.25
CA GLN A 329 -7.40 -15.46 7.87
C GLN A 329 -7.80 -14.00 8.04
N ARG A 330 -6.84 -13.14 8.39
CA ARG A 330 -7.05 -11.69 8.53
C ARG A 330 -7.12 -10.96 7.20
N GLY A 331 -6.52 -11.51 6.16
CA GLY A 331 -6.52 -10.94 4.82
C GLY A 331 -5.38 -9.94 4.53
N TYR A 332 -4.38 -9.84 5.42
CA TYR A 332 -3.23 -8.94 5.25
C TYR A 332 -2.04 -9.27 6.15
#